data_fa5b7ca02b2a6ac46aee1aaebfd65070
#
_entry.id   fa5b7ca02b2a6ac46aee1aaebfd65070
#
_cell.length_a   1.000
_cell.length_b   1.000
_cell.length_c   1.000
_cell.angle_alpha   90.00
_cell.angle_beta   90.00
_cell.angle_gamma   90.00
#
_symmetry.space_group_name_H-M   'P 1'
#
loop_
_entity.id
_entity.type
_entity.pdbx_description
1 polymer ?
#
loop_
_entity_poly.entity_id
_entity_poly.type
_entity_poly.pdbx_seq_one_letter_code
_entity_poly.pdbx_strand_id
1 'polypeptide(L)'
;VQNFTAWNNLMGDAATELWTGVPQDMQIDVSAQIPDDAMYLDVATLDEDDNAIEDAWVTLTGTNVFVSGYSDIDGNVVLELPTILPSTLTLTVTKHNFKPRQLDVTVGNENFAVLIDAATLNETVGNSDGFLNPGETAQFDLTFSNHSASTIFNVSLSVTGENAAPADYFYASMDAGASVVLNNLNFSLPADYPGMAMY
;
A
#
# COMPACT_ATOMS: atom_id res chain seq x y z
N VAL A 1 49.49 -17.47 4.25
CA VAL A 1 48.14 -17.38 3.71
C VAL A 1 47.34 -18.64 3.99
N GLN A 2 47.89 -19.84 3.76
CA GLN A 2 47.21 -21.11 4.01
C GLN A 2 46.78 -21.32 5.47
N ASN A 3 47.58 -20.87 6.44
CA ASN A 3 47.26 -21.03 7.85
C ASN A 3 46.08 -20.12 8.31
N PHE A 4 45.92 -18.96 7.70
CA PHE A 4 44.82 -18.06 8.05
C PHE A 4 43.45 -18.63 7.65
N THR A 5 43.34 -19.21 6.47
CA THR A 5 42.10 -19.82 5.98
C THR A 5 41.72 -21.11 6.73
N ALA A 6 42.72 -21.85 7.28
CA ALA A 6 42.44 -23.07 8.06
C ALA A 6 41.90 -22.77 9.48
N TRP A 7 42.14 -21.57 10.00
CA TRP A 7 41.75 -21.19 11.36
C TRP A 7 40.51 -20.32 11.44
N ASN A 8 40.08 -19.74 10.31
CA ASN A 8 38.90 -18.89 10.24
C ASN A 8 37.80 -19.59 9.44
N ASN A 9 36.98 -20.37 10.13
CA ASN A 9 35.76 -20.92 9.57
C ASN A 9 34.65 -19.88 9.69
N LEU A 10 33.97 -19.56 8.60
CA LEU A 10 32.73 -18.80 8.64
C LEU A 10 31.67 -19.65 9.34
N MET A 11 31.30 -19.28 10.54
CA MET A 11 30.19 -19.89 11.27
C MET A 11 28.94 -19.09 11.01
N GLY A 12 28.08 -19.56 10.11
CA GLY A 12 26.85 -18.91 9.70
C GLY A 12 26.63 -18.94 8.19
N ASP A 13 25.63 -18.19 7.74
CA ASP A 13 25.33 -18.01 6.32
C ASP A 13 26.31 -17.02 5.70
N ALA A 14 27.02 -17.45 4.63
CA ALA A 14 27.94 -16.58 3.87
C ALA A 14 27.23 -15.44 3.14
N ALA A 15 25.91 -15.53 2.96
CA ALA A 15 25.07 -14.48 2.37
C ALA A 15 24.54 -13.48 3.40
N THR A 16 24.83 -13.65 4.70
CA THR A 16 24.44 -12.69 5.72
C THR A 16 25.16 -11.37 5.48
N GLU A 17 24.42 -10.32 5.24
CA GLU A 17 24.97 -8.98 5.08
C GLU A 17 25.52 -8.47 6.41
N LEU A 18 26.77 -7.97 6.40
CA LEU A 18 27.40 -7.33 7.53
C LEU A 18 27.10 -5.83 7.48
N TRP A 19 26.75 -5.27 8.61
CA TRP A 19 26.65 -3.82 8.73
C TRP A 19 28.01 -3.16 8.53
N THR A 20 28.05 -2.18 7.63
CA THR A 20 29.28 -1.44 7.32
C THR A 20 29.37 -0.11 8.08
N GLY A 21 28.36 0.22 8.87
CA GLY A 21 28.25 1.39 9.72
C GLY A 21 27.48 1.10 11.00
N VAL A 22 27.24 2.12 11.81
CA VAL A 22 26.33 2.02 12.95
C VAL A 22 24.90 1.89 12.39
N PRO A 23 24.14 0.85 12.78
CA PRO A 23 22.79 0.67 12.25
C PRO A 23 21.88 1.81 12.69
N GLN A 24 21.15 2.38 11.73
CA GLN A 24 20.17 3.42 11.94
C GLN A 24 18.80 2.81 12.30
N ASP A 25 17.96 3.58 12.98
CA ASP A 25 16.55 3.23 13.13
C ASP A 25 15.76 3.64 11.89
N MET A 26 14.65 2.96 11.62
CA MET A 26 13.73 3.30 10.55
C MET A 26 12.33 3.48 11.11
N GLN A 27 11.56 4.33 10.45
CA GLN A 27 10.15 4.55 10.70
C GLN A 27 9.38 3.92 9.54
N ILE A 28 8.24 3.31 9.86
CA ILE A 28 7.37 2.67 8.89
C ILE A 28 5.98 3.29 9.06
N ASP A 29 5.50 3.92 8.00
CA ASP A 29 4.13 4.37 7.92
C ASP A 29 3.30 3.34 7.15
N VAL A 30 2.34 2.76 7.84
CA VAL A 30 1.46 1.72 7.34
C VAL A 30 0.17 1.72 8.14
N SER A 31 -0.95 1.42 7.51
CA SER A 31 -2.22 1.23 8.22
C SER A 31 -2.12 0.07 9.21
N ALA A 32 -2.39 0.33 10.49
CA ALA A 32 -2.39 -0.69 11.54
C ALA A 32 -3.53 -1.72 11.38
N GLN A 33 -4.55 -1.35 10.61
CA GLN A 33 -5.68 -2.21 10.25
C GLN A 33 -6.07 -1.97 8.79
N ILE A 34 -6.41 -3.06 8.09
CA ILE A 34 -6.93 -3.04 6.72
C ILE A 34 -8.25 -3.82 6.63
N PRO A 35 -9.13 -3.49 5.67
CA PRO A 35 -10.33 -4.28 5.38
C PRO A 35 -9.99 -5.73 4.99
N ASP A 36 -10.95 -6.64 5.19
CA ASP A 36 -10.78 -8.06 4.83
C ASP A 36 -10.80 -8.31 3.31
N ASP A 37 -11.28 -7.35 2.53
CA ASP A 37 -11.29 -7.33 1.06
C ASP A 37 -10.23 -6.39 0.46
N ALA A 38 -9.29 -5.90 1.26
CA ALA A 38 -8.19 -5.06 0.77
C ALA A 38 -7.39 -5.78 -0.32
N MET A 39 -7.17 -5.11 -1.45
CA MET A 39 -6.39 -5.64 -2.58
C MET A 39 -4.94 -5.17 -2.55
N TYR A 40 -4.65 -4.07 -1.88
CA TYR A 40 -3.33 -3.44 -1.80
C TYR A 40 -3.04 -2.96 -0.39
N LEU A 41 -1.75 -2.93 -0.05
CA LEU A 41 -1.23 -2.32 1.17
C LEU A 41 -0.11 -1.35 0.80
N ASP A 42 -0.33 -0.08 1.07
CA ASP A 42 0.69 0.96 0.93
C ASP A 42 1.57 1.00 2.16
N VAL A 43 2.88 1.05 1.95
CA VAL A 43 3.87 1.15 3.01
C VAL A 43 4.88 2.23 2.65
N ALA A 44 5.13 3.18 3.56
CA ALA A 44 6.22 4.13 3.42
C ALA A 44 7.33 3.83 4.43
N THR A 45 8.58 3.94 3.97
CA THR A 45 9.78 3.69 4.76
C THR A 45 10.62 4.95 4.86
N LEU A 46 10.88 5.39 6.10
CA LEU A 46 11.56 6.65 6.39
C LEU A 46 12.69 6.42 7.39
N ASP A 47 13.70 7.26 7.37
CA ASP A 47 14.74 7.31 8.40
C ASP A 47 14.29 8.14 9.63
N GLU A 48 15.19 8.36 10.59
CA GLU A 48 14.88 9.14 11.80
C GLU A 48 14.67 10.65 11.54
N ASP A 49 15.12 11.15 10.38
CA ASP A 49 15.01 12.54 9.95
C ASP A 49 13.87 12.73 8.91
N ASP A 50 12.96 11.75 8.79
CA ASP A 50 11.84 11.70 7.84
C ASP A 50 12.27 11.70 6.35
N ASN A 51 13.49 11.29 6.03
CA ASN A 51 13.89 11.09 4.65
C ASN A 51 13.49 9.69 4.16
N ALA A 52 13.11 9.61 2.89
CA ALA A 52 12.75 8.37 2.23
C ALA A 52 13.90 7.33 2.24
N ILE A 53 13.58 6.08 2.51
CA ILE A 53 14.51 4.96 2.38
C ILE A 53 14.20 4.20 1.11
N GLU A 54 15.00 4.41 0.06
CA GLU A 54 14.94 3.66 -1.19
C GLU A 54 15.45 2.23 -1.02
N ASP A 55 14.94 1.29 -1.82
CA ASP A 55 15.36 -0.14 -1.81
C ASP A 55 15.28 -0.84 -0.44
N ALA A 56 14.37 -0.43 0.43
CA ALA A 56 14.05 -1.23 1.61
C ALA A 56 13.24 -2.47 1.20
N TRP A 57 13.64 -3.64 1.68
CA TRP A 57 12.88 -4.86 1.43
C TRP A 57 11.74 -4.95 2.42
N VAL A 58 10.53 -4.85 1.89
CA VAL A 58 9.27 -4.94 2.64
C VAL A 58 8.63 -6.29 2.38
N THR A 59 8.34 -7.03 3.43
CA THR A 59 7.73 -8.37 3.36
C THR A 59 6.52 -8.43 4.27
N LEU A 60 5.39 -8.87 3.73
CA LEU A 60 4.16 -9.13 4.47
C LEU A 60 3.92 -10.62 4.55
N THR A 61 3.76 -11.14 5.76
CA THR A 61 3.58 -12.57 6.02
C THR A 61 2.36 -12.85 6.88
N GLY A 62 1.74 -14.00 6.68
CA GLY A 62 0.61 -14.50 7.45
C GLY A 62 0.29 -15.93 7.06
N THR A 63 -0.79 -16.50 7.59
CA THR A 63 -1.23 -17.85 7.21
C THR A 63 -1.58 -17.87 5.71
N ASN A 64 -0.79 -18.59 4.92
CA ASN A 64 -0.88 -18.66 3.46
C ASN A 64 -0.67 -17.33 2.72
N VAL A 65 -0.09 -16.33 3.38
CA VAL A 65 0.26 -15.04 2.78
C VAL A 65 1.77 -14.86 2.84
N PHE A 66 2.36 -14.56 1.70
CA PHE A 66 3.74 -14.11 1.55
C PHE A 66 3.78 -13.15 0.35
N VAL A 67 3.93 -11.86 0.62
CA VAL A 67 4.06 -10.82 -0.39
C VAL A 67 5.27 -9.97 -0.06
N SER A 68 6.01 -9.52 -1.06
CA SER A 68 7.17 -8.66 -0.83
C SER A 68 7.40 -7.69 -1.98
N GLY A 69 8.06 -6.57 -1.68
CA GLY A 69 8.45 -5.57 -2.64
C GLY A 69 9.61 -4.73 -2.12
N TYR A 70 10.21 -3.93 -2.98
CA TYR A 70 11.21 -2.92 -2.60
C TYR A 70 10.57 -1.54 -2.61
N SER A 71 10.92 -0.69 -1.65
CA SER A 71 10.55 0.71 -1.68
C SER A 71 11.26 1.44 -2.83
N ASP A 72 10.53 2.38 -3.44
CA ASP A 72 11.03 3.25 -4.49
C ASP A 72 11.89 4.40 -3.96
N ILE A 73 12.28 5.34 -4.84
CA ILE A 73 13.11 6.51 -4.48
C ILE A 73 12.44 7.45 -3.48
N ASP A 74 11.11 7.43 -3.40
CA ASP A 74 10.31 8.20 -2.45
C ASP A 74 10.01 7.41 -1.17
N GLY A 75 10.59 6.21 -1.03
CA GLY A 75 10.44 5.33 0.13
C GLY A 75 9.12 4.53 0.14
N ASN A 76 8.34 4.55 -0.93
CA ASN A 76 7.03 3.91 -0.99
C ASN A 76 7.09 2.53 -1.65
N VAL A 77 6.24 1.64 -1.18
CA VAL A 77 5.96 0.35 -1.82
C VAL A 77 4.50 0.01 -1.70
N VAL A 78 3.90 -0.48 -2.78
CA VAL A 78 2.54 -1.01 -2.81
C VAL A 78 2.63 -2.53 -2.91
N LEU A 79 2.08 -3.23 -1.92
CA LEU A 79 2.01 -4.69 -1.90
C LEU A 79 0.64 -5.15 -2.39
N GLU A 80 0.60 -5.96 -3.44
CA GLU A 80 -0.64 -6.60 -3.90
C GLU A 80 -1.01 -7.75 -2.97
N LEU A 81 -2.22 -7.72 -2.44
CA LEU A 81 -2.69 -8.67 -1.44
C LEU A 81 -3.48 -9.82 -2.08
N PRO A 82 -3.37 -11.05 -1.57
CA PRO A 82 -4.22 -12.14 -2.01
C PRO A 82 -5.67 -11.94 -1.56
N THR A 83 -6.61 -12.50 -2.29
CA THR A 83 -8.07 -12.37 -2.06
C THR A 83 -8.53 -12.87 -0.69
N ILE A 84 -7.77 -13.75 -0.04
CA ILE A 84 -8.11 -14.30 1.28
C ILE A 84 -7.00 -13.90 2.24
N LEU A 85 -7.35 -13.07 3.22
CA LEU A 85 -6.44 -12.58 4.23
C LEU A 85 -6.73 -13.24 5.60
N PRO A 86 -5.69 -13.59 6.38
CA PRO A 86 -5.87 -13.99 7.77
C PRO A 86 -6.17 -12.75 8.64
N SER A 87 -6.70 -12.93 9.82
CA SER A 87 -7.04 -11.84 10.74
C SER A 87 -5.86 -10.98 11.20
N THR A 88 -4.64 -11.46 11.03
CA THR A 88 -3.41 -10.74 11.38
C THR A 88 -2.32 -11.07 10.36
N LEU A 89 -1.62 -10.04 9.93
CA LEU A 89 -0.45 -10.09 9.07
C LEU A 89 0.73 -9.46 9.81
N THR A 90 1.93 -9.94 9.54
CA THR A 90 3.16 -9.36 10.08
C THR A 90 3.96 -8.73 8.94
N LEU A 91 4.15 -7.42 9.03
CA LEU A 91 4.99 -6.64 8.14
C LEU A 91 6.42 -6.64 8.69
N THR A 92 7.39 -6.99 7.86
CA THR A 92 8.82 -6.94 8.20
C THR A 92 9.53 -6.08 7.16
N VAL A 93 10.28 -5.10 7.62
CA VAL A 93 11.09 -4.23 6.76
C VAL A 93 12.56 -4.36 7.11
N THR A 94 13.39 -4.55 6.09
CA THR A 94 14.84 -4.66 6.22
C THR A 94 15.55 -3.78 5.19
N LYS A 95 16.68 -3.20 5.59
CA LYS A 95 17.59 -2.45 4.71
C LYS A 95 19.00 -2.56 5.26
N HIS A 96 19.99 -2.63 4.38
CA HIS A 96 21.41 -2.61 4.77
C HIS A 96 21.71 -1.36 5.62
N ASN A 97 22.45 -1.55 6.72
CA ASN A 97 22.77 -0.54 7.73
C ASN A 97 21.58 0.05 8.52
N PHE A 98 20.38 -0.54 8.41
CA PHE A 98 19.23 -0.22 9.26
C PHE A 98 18.87 -1.40 10.16
N LYS A 99 18.35 -1.11 11.34
CA LYS A 99 17.77 -2.14 12.21
C LYS A 99 16.46 -2.64 11.60
N PRO A 100 16.26 -3.95 11.47
CA PRO A 100 15.00 -4.50 11.00
C PRO A 100 13.80 -4.02 11.84
N ARG A 101 12.68 -3.72 11.18
CA ARG A 101 11.43 -3.37 11.85
C ARG A 101 10.37 -4.41 11.55
N GLN A 102 9.55 -4.69 12.55
CA GLN A 102 8.43 -5.61 12.44
C GLN A 102 7.19 -4.99 13.09
N LEU A 103 6.06 -5.06 12.40
CA LEU A 103 4.77 -4.51 12.82
C LEU A 103 3.67 -5.52 12.51
N ASP A 104 2.64 -5.56 13.33
CA ASP A 104 1.45 -6.34 13.05
C ASP A 104 0.39 -5.44 12.38
N VAL A 105 -0.22 -5.97 11.31
CA VAL A 105 -1.36 -5.37 10.61
C VAL A 105 -2.57 -6.27 10.85
N THR A 106 -3.60 -5.73 11.46
CA THR A 106 -4.85 -6.45 11.67
C THR A 106 -5.73 -6.39 10.43
N VAL A 107 -6.48 -7.47 10.18
CA VAL A 107 -7.41 -7.57 9.05
C VAL A 107 -8.82 -7.73 9.59
N GLY A 108 -9.72 -6.86 9.16
CA GLY A 108 -11.12 -6.90 9.57
C GLY A 108 -11.80 -5.54 9.42
N ASN A 109 -13.11 -5.56 9.42
CA ASN A 109 -13.95 -4.39 9.14
C ASN A 109 -14.51 -3.70 10.39
N GLU A 110 -14.18 -4.16 11.58
CA GLU A 110 -14.83 -3.71 12.82
C GLU A 110 -14.64 -2.22 13.12
N ASN A 111 -13.53 -1.63 12.65
CA ASN A 111 -13.21 -0.22 12.89
C ASN A 111 -13.46 0.69 11.68
N PHE A 112 -13.91 0.12 10.56
CA PHE A 112 -14.22 0.90 9.37
C PHE A 112 -15.72 1.21 9.33
N ALA A 113 -16.05 2.52 9.36
CA ALA A 113 -17.44 2.96 9.24
C ALA A 113 -17.86 3.06 7.77
N VAL A 114 -16.96 3.51 6.89
CA VAL A 114 -17.22 3.67 5.44
C VAL A 114 -16.16 2.90 4.66
N LEU A 115 -16.61 2.06 3.75
CA LEU A 115 -15.76 1.31 2.83
C LEU A 115 -16.17 1.56 1.38
N ILE A 116 -15.23 1.33 0.46
CA ILE A 116 -15.50 1.29 -0.99
C ILE A 116 -15.93 -0.14 -1.32
N ASP A 117 -17.19 -0.33 -1.73
CA ASP A 117 -17.73 -1.64 -2.07
C ASP A 117 -17.51 -1.99 -3.55
N ALA A 118 -17.44 -0.99 -4.40
CA ALA A 118 -17.22 -1.19 -5.82
C ALA A 118 -16.54 0.00 -6.47
N ALA A 119 -15.71 -0.28 -7.46
CA ALA A 119 -15.12 0.70 -8.36
C ALA A 119 -15.30 0.20 -9.80
N THR A 120 -15.81 1.07 -10.68
CA THR A 120 -15.95 0.76 -12.11
C THR A 120 -15.16 1.77 -12.92
N LEU A 121 -14.25 1.31 -13.75
CA LEU A 121 -13.49 2.12 -14.69
C LEU A 121 -14.23 2.19 -16.03
N ASN A 122 -14.46 3.40 -16.52
CA ASN A 122 -15.01 3.68 -17.83
C ASN A 122 -14.03 4.53 -18.63
N GLU A 123 -13.29 3.94 -19.54
CA GLU A 123 -12.41 4.70 -20.44
C GLU A 123 -13.23 5.63 -21.33
N THR A 124 -12.85 6.90 -21.34
CA THR A 124 -13.49 7.92 -22.18
C THR A 124 -12.63 8.28 -23.40
N VAL A 125 -11.31 8.14 -23.27
CA VAL A 125 -10.32 8.26 -24.34
C VAL A 125 -9.26 7.18 -24.09
N GLY A 126 -9.18 6.20 -24.97
CA GLY A 126 -8.24 5.08 -24.84
C GLY A 126 -8.53 3.96 -25.83
N ASN A 127 -7.97 2.79 -25.56
CA ASN A 127 -8.07 1.60 -26.38
C ASN A 127 -9.22 0.65 -25.94
N SER A 128 -9.88 0.98 -24.85
CA SER A 128 -10.98 0.21 -24.24
C SER A 128 -10.58 -1.20 -23.77
N ASP A 129 -9.39 -1.32 -23.21
CA ASP A 129 -8.86 -2.58 -22.67
C ASP A 129 -9.21 -2.80 -21.18
N GLY A 130 -9.86 -1.81 -20.53
CA GLY A 130 -10.27 -1.86 -19.12
C GLY A 130 -9.18 -1.39 -18.15
N PHE A 131 -8.08 -0.84 -18.67
CA PHE A 131 -6.99 -0.27 -17.88
C PHE A 131 -6.76 1.18 -18.28
N LEU A 132 -6.30 2.00 -17.35
CA LEU A 132 -5.93 3.39 -17.65
C LEU A 132 -4.43 3.44 -17.98
N ASN A 133 -4.12 3.60 -19.28
CA ASN A 133 -2.76 3.66 -19.80
C ASN A 133 -2.25 5.11 -19.96
N PRO A 134 -0.93 5.34 -20.10
CA PRO A 134 -0.39 6.65 -20.40
C PRO A 134 -1.02 7.29 -21.65
N GLY A 135 -1.48 8.53 -21.52
CA GLY A 135 -2.18 9.27 -22.57
C GLY A 135 -3.69 9.06 -22.63
N GLU A 136 -4.25 8.23 -21.75
CA GLU A 136 -5.66 7.92 -21.70
C GLU A 136 -6.40 8.74 -20.64
N THR A 137 -7.73 8.78 -20.77
CA THR A 137 -8.64 9.42 -19.80
C THR A 137 -9.76 8.45 -19.47
N ALA A 138 -10.08 8.36 -18.20
CA ALA A 138 -11.16 7.53 -17.71
C ALA A 138 -12.04 8.26 -16.70
N GLN A 139 -13.22 7.70 -16.48
CA GLN A 139 -14.12 8.03 -15.39
C GLN A 139 -14.25 6.83 -14.48
N PHE A 140 -14.16 7.08 -13.17
CA PHE A 140 -14.46 6.07 -12.17
C PHE A 140 -15.83 6.36 -11.55
N ASP A 141 -16.61 5.30 -11.38
CA ASP A 141 -17.79 5.29 -10.52
C ASP A 141 -17.43 4.49 -9.27
N LEU A 142 -17.54 5.10 -8.09
CA LEU A 142 -17.21 4.49 -6.82
C LEU A 142 -18.46 4.37 -5.95
N THR A 143 -18.70 3.19 -5.38
CA THR A 143 -19.75 2.95 -4.41
C THR A 143 -19.16 2.87 -3.01
N PHE A 144 -19.64 3.71 -2.11
CA PHE A 144 -19.28 3.70 -0.69
C PHE A 144 -20.46 3.28 0.15
N SER A 145 -20.25 2.46 1.17
CA SER A 145 -21.29 2.06 2.10
C SER A 145 -20.88 2.25 3.54
N ASN A 146 -21.86 2.57 4.38
CA ASN A 146 -21.69 2.55 5.83
C ASN A 146 -21.84 1.12 6.34
N HIS A 147 -20.73 0.47 6.66
CA HIS A 147 -20.68 -0.90 7.19
C HIS A 147 -20.83 -0.96 8.72
N SER A 148 -20.91 0.19 9.39
CA SER A 148 -21.15 0.21 10.84
C SER A 148 -22.60 -0.14 11.18
N ALA A 149 -22.84 -0.58 12.40
CA ALA A 149 -24.17 -0.92 12.90
C ALA A 149 -25.05 0.30 13.25
N SER A 150 -24.55 1.54 13.03
CA SER A 150 -25.24 2.77 13.40
C SER A 150 -25.10 3.85 12.33
N THR A 151 -25.98 4.85 12.39
CA THR A 151 -25.86 6.06 11.56
C THR A 151 -24.58 6.80 11.90
N ILE A 152 -23.79 7.14 10.89
CA ILE A 152 -22.61 8.01 11.00
C ILE A 152 -22.97 9.42 10.52
N PHE A 153 -22.29 10.43 11.06
CA PHE A 153 -22.57 11.83 10.78
C PHE A 153 -21.33 12.56 10.26
N ASN A 154 -21.55 13.62 9.50
CA ASN A 154 -20.49 14.50 8.97
C ASN A 154 -19.44 13.72 8.14
N VAL A 155 -19.91 12.90 7.21
CA VAL A 155 -19.04 12.12 6.33
C VAL A 155 -18.50 13.04 5.24
N SER A 156 -17.17 13.18 5.18
CA SER A 156 -16.48 13.89 4.11
C SER A 156 -15.69 12.89 3.28
N LEU A 157 -15.84 12.94 1.97
CA LEU A 157 -15.08 12.15 1.01
C LEU A 157 -14.34 13.12 0.09
N SER A 158 -13.02 13.00 0.01
CA SER A 158 -12.17 13.82 -0.85
C SER A 158 -11.49 12.97 -1.89
N VAL A 159 -11.57 13.40 -3.15
CA VAL A 159 -10.79 12.82 -4.25
C VAL A 159 -9.60 13.75 -4.48
N THR A 160 -8.40 13.22 -4.28
CA THR A 160 -7.15 13.96 -4.47
C THR A 160 -6.16 13.10 -5.24
N GLY A 161 -5.24 13.72 -5.96
CA GLY A 161 -4.20 13.02 -6.71
C GLY A 161 -3.70 13.86 -7.86
N GLU A 162 -2.48 13.61 -8.30
CA GLU A 162 -1.84 14.38 -9.38
C GLU A 162 -2.63 14.28 -10.70
N ASN A 163 -3.22 13.13 -10.96
CA ASN A 163 -3.92 12.81 -12.21
C ASN A 163 -5.44 12.72 -12.05
N ALA A 164 -5.96 13.10 -10.89
CA ALA A 164 -7.39 13.15 -10.58
C ALA A 164 -7.90 14.59 -10.59
N ALA A 165 -9.11 14.80 -11.10
CA ALA A 165 -9.80 16.05 -10.88
C ALA A 165 -10.22 16.14 -9.40
N PRO A 166 -9.73 17.11 -8.61
CA PRO A 166 -10.09 17.20 -7.20
C PRO A 166 -11.59 17.39 -7.02
N ALA A 167 -12.18 16.65 -6.10
CA ALA A 167 -13.59 16.77 -5.75
C ALA A 167 -13.82 16.45 -4.27
N ASP A 168 -14.68 17.23 -3.62
CA ASP A 168 -15.08 17.05 -2.24
C ASP A 168 -16.59 16.80 -2.16
N TYR A 169 -16.97 15.80 -1.36
CA TYR A 169 -18.34 15.41 -1.13
C TYR A 169 -18.62 15.42 0.36
N PHE A 170 -19.78 15.93 0.75
CA PHE A 170 -20.20 15.98 2.13
C PHE A 170 -21.61 15.39 2.29
N TYR A 171 -21.74 14.50 3.24
CA TYR A 171 -22.99 13.88 3.64
C TYR A 171 -23.23 14.16 5.12
N ALA A 172 -24.36 14.79 5.43
CA ALA A 172 -24.70 15.12 6.82
C ALA A 172 -24.86 13.86 7.67
N SER A 173 -25.36 12.77 7.08
CA SER A 173 -25.46 11.46 7.71
C SER A 173 -25.49 10.35 6.66
N MET A 174 -25.04 9.16 7.05
CA MET A 174 -25.24 7.89 6.33
C MET A 174 -25.79 6.86 7.33
N ASP A 175 -26.97 6.36 7.09
CA ASP A 175 -27.57 5.31 7.95
C ASP A 175 -26.81 4.00 7.85
N ALA A 176 -26.96 3.12 8.84
CA ALA A 176 -26.38 1.79 8.81
C ALA A 176 -26.75 1.04 7.54
N GLY A 177 -25.79 0.53 6.79
CA GLY A 177 -25.99 -0.14 5.50
C GLY A 177 -26.35 0.77 4.33
N ALA A 178 -26.40 2.09 4.52
CA ALA A 178 -26.63 3.02 3.40
C ALA A 178 -25.43 3.07 2.46
N SER A 179 -25.71 3.16 1.16
CA SER A 179 -24.71 3.27 0.09
C SER A 179 -24.85 4.59 -0.67
N VAL A 180 -23.74 5.11 -1.14
CA VAL A 180 -23.66 6.29 -2.00
C VAL A 180 -22.79 5.96 -3.21
N VAL A 181 -23.22 6.40 -4.38
CA VAL A 181 -22.45 6.24 -5.62
C VAL A 181 -21.91 7.61 -6.05
N LEU A 182 -20.61 7.75 -6.16
CA LEU A 182 -19.93 8.86 -6.79
C LEU A 182 -19.67 8.50 -8.24
N ASN A 183 -20.29 9.22 -9.16
CA ASN A 183 -20.19 8.94 -10.58
C ASN A 183 -19.26 9.95 -11.27
N ASN A 184 -18.62 9.51 -12.36
CA ASN A 184 -17.86 10.37 -13.26
C ASN A 184 -16.66 11.07 -12.60
N LEU A 185 -15.96 10.39 -11.69
CA LEU A 185 -14.69 10.89 -11.18
C LEU A 185 -13.64 10.82 -12.29
N ASN A 186 -13.16 12.00 -12.74
CA ASN A 186 -12.29 12.07 -13.92
C ASN A 186 -10.82 11.87 -13.54
N PHE A 187 -10.16 11.01 -14.31
CA PHE A 187 -8.72 10.75 -14.24
C PHE A 187 -8.12 10.82 -15.64
N SER A 188 -6.90 11.36 -15.76
CA SER A 188 -6.18 11.48 -17.02
C SER A 188 -4.71 11.24 -16.80
N LEU A 189 -4.13 10.24 -17.45
CA LEU A 189 -2.69 10.03 -17.40
C LEU A 189 -2.00 10.77 -18.53
N PRO A 190 -0.93 11.56 -18.25
CA PRO A 190 -0.07 12.13 -19.29
C PRO A 190 0.50 11.06 -20.20
N ALA A 191 0.77 11.40 -21.47
CA ALA A 191 1.33 10.44 -22.45
C ALA A 191 2.75 9.98 -22.09
N ASP A 192 3.46 10.76 -21.29
CA ASP A 192 4.81 10.49 -20.78
C ASP A 192 4.81 9.95 -19.35
N TYR A 193 3.63 9.60 -18.82
CA TYR A 193 3.53 9.00 -17.49
C TYR A 193 4.36 7.71 -17.46
N PRO A 194 5.31 7.57 -16.54
CA PRO A 194 6.10 6.36 -16.43
C PRO A 194 5.17 5.23 -16.06
N GLY A 195 4.83 4.38 -17.05
CA GLY A 195 3.95 3.25 -16.81
C GLY A 195 4.47 2.43 -15.65
N MET A 196 3.70 2.28 -14.59
CA MET A 196 3.95 1.21 -13.65
C MET A 196 3.69 -0.09 -14.41
N ALA A 197 4.76 -0.81 -14.74
CA ALA A 197 4.62 -2.18 -15.15
C ALA A 197 4.09 -2.94 -13.94
N MET A 198 2.77 -3.11 -13.89
CA MET A 198 2.19 -4.09 -12.99
C MET A 198 2.56 -5.47 -13.54
N TYR A 199 3.49 -6.13 -12.86
CA TYR A 199 3.86 -7.51 -13.11
C TYR A 199 3.09 -8.42 -12.16
#